data_4dc70ade67f6ecfc687d8aedefbc6e48
#
_entry.id   4dc70ade67f6ecfc687d8aedefbc6e48
#
_cell.length_a   1.000
_cell.length_b   1.000
_cell.length_c   1.000
_cell.angle_alpha   90.00
_cell.angle_beta   90.00
_cell.angle_gamma   90.00
#
_symmetry.space_group_name_H-M   'P 1'
#
loop_
_entity.id
_entity.type
_entity.pdbx_description
1 polymer ?
#
loop_
_entity_poly.entity_id
_entity_poly.type
_entity_poly.pdbx_seq_one_letter_code
_entity_poly.pdbx_strand_id
1 'polypeptide(L)'
;MGSTFILKVRTSLKSSQLFFQHGRPAFSTLQPPWVLSVCSREPSLTLGVRRTHRSSSGQTKGQSGVRNSTIRSGEEDGTVNGGGDKRSAPRQRIHKSVFAAGTAKRTADILRRRAPLVCEYKDEEEPERRSDRGAGRLQPPERPLPSNEWKKLKESQGNPPRFEIQMMKALFTSGGELDVAKSLLTFVATETGTLSYELLLRYLTLCVSSGHDAEVFDVYDIMRGSFPSLDTGASSLFIKAFSRTARWREALNILQELKKTFSPSPRNYGDVIAAAMQHGDTSTAWALYDELIDNGLSPHQETWETLFKVAGKEEGEEGTSVMSQAEQQERHLGILLHMRNNQIYPQQSLASSIKSWFESLTGQEWTGSWTTATPKGVCRSCGSELESIQLTAEEYQQLKDRVMTDIIEGQDVFTKTTPEELQRFKLFVKRKPAFDVVVDGLNVANSNKDKSKQSETLLLVVSELVDRQGLNVLVLGRKHMLRPSRSWDRNNMNLIQQKAHCFFTDNISEDDPFLLYATLHSGNHCRFVSRDLMRDHKACLPDGATKRLFFKWQRGHQLVVDGHVTAGRRVRFQSIPSYDTIVQTSGGKSWHIPYDETEDRSTYEVPQHWLCLNKKL
;
A
#
# COMPACT_ATOMS: atom_id res chain seq x y z
N MET A 1 -8.40 26.86 -34.95
CA MET A 1 -9.43 27.84 -34.56
C MET A 1 -9.81 27.79 -33.07
N GLY A 2 -9.22 26.93 -32.27
CA GLY A 2 -9.53 26.77 -30.84
C GLY A 2 -8.80 27.72 -29.88
N SER A 3 -7.58 28.12 -30.20
CA SER A 3 -6.75 28.97 -29.32
C SER A 3 -7.25 30.41 -29.13
N THR A 4 -8.00 30.95 -30.07
CA THR A 4 -8.41 32.38 -30.06
C THR A 4 -9.54 32.68 -29.07
N PHE A 5 -10.28 31.67 -28.63
CA PHE A 5 -11.45 31.87 -27.78
C PHE A 5 -11.12 31.97 -26.29
N ILE A 6 -10.13 31.21 -25.83
CA ILE A 6 -9.67 31.25 -24.44
C ILE A 6 -8.89 32.54 -24.14
N LEU A 7 -8.21 33.09 -25.16
CA LEU A 7 -7.55 34.41 -25.06
C LEU A 7 -8.53 35.58 -24.82
N LYS A 8 -9.78 35.52 -25.30
CA LYS A 8 -10.78 36.56 -25.04
C LYS A 8 -11.29 36.61 -23.60
N VAL A 9 -11.30 35.50 -22.88
CA VAL A 9 -11.63 35.45 -21.45
C VAL A 9 -10.47 36.06 -20.63
N ARG A 10 -9.23 35.95 -21.13
CA ARG A 10 -8.03 36.54 -20.50
C ARG A 10 -8.02 38.07 -20.49
N THR A 11 -8.59 38.71 -21.50
CA THR A 11 -8.56 40.18 -21.64
C THR A 11 -9.56 40.93 -20.75
N SER A 12 -10.61 40.24 -20.28
CA SER A 12 -11.59 40.85 -19.37
C SER A 12 -11.16 40.90 -17.90
N LEU A 13 -10.09 40.19 -17.53
CA LEU A 13 -9.59 40.13 -16.15
C LEU A 13 -8.37 41.03 -15.88
N LYS A 14 -7.83 41.72 -16.89
CA LYS A 14 -6.61 42.54 -16.76
C LYS A 14 -6.83 44.02 -16.44
N SER A 15 -8.04 44.50 -16.18
CA SER A 15 -8.32 45.93 -15.99
C SER A 15 -8.39 46.42 -14.55
N SER A 16 -7.83 45.70 -13.57
CA SER A 16 -7.81 46.21 -12.19
C SER A 16 -6.51 45.91 -11.44
N GLN A 17 -5.36 46.30 -12.00
CA GLN A 17 -4.15 46.50 -11.18
C GLN A 17 -3.36 47.68 -11.71
N LEU A 18 -3.50 48.79 -11.03
CA LEU A 18 -2.68 50.01 -11.14
C LEU A 18 -1.79 50.13 -9.91
N PHE A 19 -0.49 50.36 -10.18
CA PHE A 19 0.54 51.01 -9.36
C PHE A 19 1.03 50.37 -8.06
N PHE A 20 2.31 49.98 -8.03
CA PHE A 20 3.38 50.71 -7.35
C PHE A 20 4.77 50.23 -7.82
N GLN A 21 5.62 51.25 -8.13
CA GLN A 21 7.00 51.14 -8.58
C GLN A 21 7.99 51.23 -7.39
N HIS A 22 9.19 50.72 -7.68
CA HIS A 22 10.52 51.06 -7.18
C HIS A 22 11.16 50.31 -6.01
N GLY A 23 12.37 49.82 -6.31
CA GLY A 23 13.49 49.77 -5.40
C GLY A 23 14.38 48.52 -5.48
N ARG A 24 15.38 48.51 -6.38
CA ARG A 24 16.64 47.74 -6.16
C ARG A 24 17.62 48.63 -5.38
N PRO A 25 18.60 48.08 -4.62
CA PRO A 25 19.86 47.53 -5.12
C PRO A 25 20.45 46.36 -4.27
N ALA A 26 21.11 45.42 -4.89
CA ALA A 26 22.55 45.16 -5.07
C ALA A 26 23.42 44.72 -3.87
N PHE A 27 24.12 43.56 -4.11
CA PHE A 27 25.40 43.07 -3.53
C PHE A 27 25.45 42.63 -2.07
N SER A 28 25.86 41.37 -1.80
CA SER A 28 27.24 40.87 -1.84
C SER A 28 27.35 39.36 -1.48
N THR A 29 28.17 38.73 -2.24
CA THR A 29 29.00 37.51 -2.01
C THR A 29 29.36 37.17 -0.58
N LEU A 30 29.34 35.87 -0.22
CA LEU A 30 30.41 35.13 0.47
C LEU A 30 30.08 33.63 0.52
N GLN A 31 30.90 32.85 -0.18
CA GLN A 31 31.22 31.45 0.04
C GLN A 31 32.50 31.36 0.89
N PRO A 32 33.03 30.19 1.19
CA PRO A 32 32.64 28.86 1.74
C PRO A 32 33.47 28.56 3.02
N PRO A 33 33.99 27.38 3.36
CA PRO A 33 33.85 25.98 3.07
C PRO A 33 33.74 25.10 4.33
N TRP A 34 33.62 23.76 4.20
CA TRP A 34 34.45 22.79 4.92
C TRP A 34 34.37 21.40 4.29
N VAL A 35 35.57 20.93 4.02
CA VAL A 35 36.01 19.70 3.41
C VAL A 35 36.38 18.69 4.52
N LEU A 36 36.04 17.40 4.28
CA LEU A 36 36.73 16.15 4.66
C LEU A 36 37.42 16.01 6.04
N SER A 37 37.11 14.91 6.73
CA SER A 37 38.18 14.01 7.19
C SER A 37 37.67 12.58 7.46
N VAL A 38 38.22 11.65 6.73
CA VAL A 38 38.32 10.21 6.96
C VAL A 38 39.31 9.98 8.09
N CYS A 39 39.03 9.06 9.04
CA CYS A 39 40.05 8.21 9.64
C CYS A 39 39.44 7.00 10.36
N SER A 40 39.82 5.86 9.87
CA SER A 40 39.82 4.52 10.44
C SER A 40 40.66 4.42 11.72
N ARG A 41 40.23 3.55 12.68
CA ARG A 41 41.02 2.56 13.38
C ARG A 41 40.26 1.88 14.53
N GLU A 42 40.13 0.59 14.44
CA GLU A 42 40.12 -0.36 15.58
C GLU A 42 41.60 -0.72 15.94
N PRO A 43 41.94 -1.57 16.92
CA PRO A 43 41.20 -2.12 18.10
C PRO A 43 42.00 -2.10 19.43
N SER A 44 41.48 -2.58 20.52
CA SER A 44 42.04 -3.63 21.39
C SER A 44 41.60 -3.57 22.87
N LEU A 45 41.09 -4.69 23.31
CA LEU A 45 41.22 -5.41 24.58
C LEU A 45 41.90 -4.71 25.79
N THR A 46 41.22 -4.75 26.96
CA THR A 46 41.73 -5.46 28.15
C THR A 46 40.74 -5.52 29.33
N LEU A 47 40.70 -6.65 29.91
CA LEU A 47 40.27 -7.20 31.20
C LEU A 47 40.41 -6.34 32.48
N GLY A 48 39.55 -6.60 33.48
CA GLY A 48 39.78 -6.36 34.89
C GLY A 48 38.49 -6.12 35.69
N VAL A 49 37.83 -7.05 36.23
CA VAL A 49 37.87 -7.84 37.46
C VAL A 49 37.60 -7.05 38.77
N ARG A 50 36.53 -7.51 39.46
CA ARG A 50 36.27 -7.50 40.95
C ARG A 50 35.83 -6.16 41.62
N ARG A 51 34.99 -6.12 42.55
CA ARG A 51 34.31 -6.98 43.57
C ARG A 51 33.44 -6.08 44.49
N THR A 52 32.28 -6.56 44.88
CA THR A 52 31.69 -6.66 46.24
C THR A 52 31.47 -5.45 47.13
N HIS A 53 30.30 -5.30 47.68
CA HIS A 53 29.70 -5.48 49.01
C HIS A 53 28.43 -4.63 49.16
N ARG A 54 27.29 -5.17 49.46
CA ARG A 54 26.67 -5.67 50.68
C ARG A 54 26.06 -4.57 51.58
N SER A 55 24.79 -4.84 51.84
CA SER A 55 24.00 -4.63 53.09
C SER A 55 23.45 -3.20 53.28
N SER A 56 22.29 -2.94 53.82
CA SER A 56 21.32 -3.73 54.60
C SER A 56 20.10 -2.84 54.93
N SER A 57 18.96 -3.48 55.02
CA SER A 57 17.90 -3.33 56.03
C SER A 57 17.25 -1.96 56.33
N GLY A 58 15.94 -2.03 56.42
CA GLY A 58 15.10 -1.12 57.17
C GLY A 58 13.61 -1.28 56.92
N GLN A 59 12.97 -2.12 57.70
CA GLN A 59 11.52 -2.26 57.86
C GLN A 59 10.89 -1.04 58.48
N THR A 60 9.61 -0.74 58.17
CA THR A 60 8.47 -0.64 59.14
C THR A 60 7.20 -0.27 58.35
N LYS A 61 6.20 -1.03 58.35
CA LYS A 61 4.91 -1.18 59.07
C LYS A 61 4.06 0.09 59.24
N GLY A 62 2.78 -0.07 58.85
CA GLY A 62 1.62 0.67 59.36
C GLY A 62 0.55 0.79 58.26
N GLN A 63 -0.36 -0.01 58.16
CA GLN A 63 -1.72 -0.29 58.66
C GLN A 63 -2.73 0.85 58.45
N SER A 64 -3.79 0.42 57.74
CA SER A 64 -5.23 0.55 58.01
C SER A 64 -5.97 1.81 57.56
N GLY A 65 -7.13 1.54 56.94
CA GLY A 65 -8.29 2.41 57.07
C GLY A 65 -9.28 2.34 55.89
N VAL A 66 -10.21 1.45 56.04
CA VAL A 66 -11.50 1.29 55.38
C VAL A 66 -12.35 2.55 55.44
N ARG A 67 -13.08 2.92 54.40
CA ARG A 67 -14.56 3.01 54.38
C ARG A 67 -15.14 3.62 53.09
N ASN A 68 -16.21 2.96 52.66
CA ASN A 68 -17.27 3.31 51.77
C ASN A 68 -17.88 4.71 51.89
N SER A 69 -18.36 5.30 50.80
CA SER A 69 -19.79 5.62 50.69
C SER A 69 -20.15 6.18 49.29
N THR A 70 -21.19 5.64 48.80
CA THR A 70 -22.14 5.97 47.73
C THR A 70 -22.66 7.42 47.84
N ILE A 71 -23.06 8.08 46.72
CA ILE A 71 -24.39 8.64 46.42
C ILE A 71 -24.33 9.68 45.28
N ARG A 72 -25.08 9.41 44.25
CA ARG A 72 -26.03 10.15 43.37
C ARG A 72 -25.87 11.63 43.02
N SER A 73 -26.00 11.83 41.71
CA SER A 73 -26.92 12.72 40.92
C SER A 73 -26.83 14.25 41.10
N GLY A 74 -26.86 14.92 39.96
CA GLY A 74 -27.30 16.31 39.81
C GLY A 74 -26.84 16.92 38.50
N GLU A 75 -27.79 17.13 37.57
CA GLU A 75 -27.70 18.00 36.40
C GLU A 75 -27.50 19.45 36.87
N GLU A 76 -26.79 20.25 36.08
CA GLU A 76 -27.32 21.52 35.56
C GLU A 76 -26.28 22.32 34.76
N ASP A 77 -26.78 22.93 33.80
CA ASP A 77 -26.50 23.88 32.74
C ASP A 77 -25.59 25.08 33.18
N GLY A 78 -24.80 25.61 32.22
CA GLY A 78 -24.05 26.85 32.46
C GLY A 78 -23.12 27.24 31.31
N THR A 79 -23.65 27.89 30.28
CA THR A 79 -22.94 28.64 29.23
C THR A 79 -22.03 29.73 29.79
N VAL A 80 -20.75 29.80 29.37
CA VAL A 80 -20.00 31.06 29.24
C VAL A 80 -18.97 30.98 28.11
N ASN A 81 -19.02 31.99 27.21
CA ASN A 81 -18.06 32.35 26.17
C ASN A 81 -16.66 32.66 26.71
N GLY A 82 -15.62 32.24 25.97
CA GLY A 82 -14.27 32.72 26.17
C GLY A 82 -13.36 32.32 25.03
N GLY A 83 -13.04 33.28 24.14
CA GLY A 83 -12.10 33.11 23.05
C GLY A 83 -10.68 32.84 23.55
N GLY A 84 -9.96 31.93 22.88
CA GLY A 84 -8.58 31.60 23.17
C GLY A 84 -7.90 30.96 21.98
N ASP A 85 -6.95 31.66 21.49
CA ASP A 85 -5.95 31.39 20.47
C ASP A 85 -5.55 29.91 20.37
N LYS A 86 -5.85 29.24 19.25
CA LYS A 86 -5.39 27.87 18.97
C LYS A 86 -4.07 27.91 18.22
N ARG A 87 -2.96 27.89 18.95
CA ARG A 87 -1.67 27.48 18.41
C ARG A 87 -1.78 26.04 17.93
N SER A 88 -1.53 25.82 16.63
CA SER A 88 -1.49 24.51 16.01
C SER A 88 -0.35 23.67 16.59
N ALA A 89 -0.71 22.56 17.25
CA ALA A 89 0.22 21.53 17.67
C ALA A 89 0.78 20.78 16.44
N PRO A 90 2.04 20.31 16.47
CA PRO A 90 2.63 19.57 15.37
C PRO A 90 1.86 18.25 15.16
N ARG A 91 1.47 17.99 13.91
CA ARG A 91 0.82 16.74 13.52
C ARG A 91 1.74 15.56 13.85
N GLN A 92 1.38 14.78 14.85
CA GLN A 92 2.01 13.50 15.13
C GLN A 92 1.85 12.58 13.90
N ARG A 93 2.96 12.00 13.46
CA ARG A 93 2.95 10.91 12.47
C ARG A 93 2.11 9.77 13.05
N ILE A 94 1.02 9.44 12.37
CA ILE A 94 0.17 8.30 12.74
C ILE A 94 0.99 7.04 12.45
N HIS A 95 1.58 6.46 13.49
CA HIS A 95 2.20 5.15 13.39
C HIS A 95 1.10 4.12 13.08
N LYS A 96 1.30 3.32 12.03
CA LYS A 96 0.37 2.27 11.64
C LYS A 96 0.43 1.15 12.67
N SER A 97 -0.57 1.04 13.51
CA SER A 97 -0.70 -0.03 14.50
C SER A 97 -0.96 -1.37 13.82
N VAL A 98 -0.32 -2.42 14.30
CA VAL A 98 -0.53 -3.81 13.88
C VAL A 98 -1.99 -4.24 14.10
N PHE A 99 -2.62 -3.69 15.14
CA PHE A 99 -4.02 -3.94 15.48
C PHE A 99 -5.01 -3.08 14.69
N ALA A 100 -4.51 -2.20 13.84
CA ALA A 100 -5.33 -1.31 13.01
C ALA A 100 -5.82 -1.95 11.70
N ALA A 101 -5.65 -3.27 11.46
CA ALA A 101 -6.07 -3.91 10.22
C ALA A 101 -7.56 -3.68 9.92
N GLY A 102 -8.44 -3.83 10.91
CA GLY A 102 -9.86 -3.46 10.77
C GLY A 102 -10.10 -1.96 10.69
N THR A 103 -9.21 -1.15 11.27
CA THR A 103 -9.25 0.31 11.23
C THR A 103 -8.56 0.82 9.98
N ALA A 104 -7.47 0.17 9.51
CA ALA A 104 -6.82 0.49 8.24
C ALA A 104 -7.77 0.26 7.07
N LYS A 105 -8.57 -0.81 7.08
CA LYS A 105 -9.64 -1.02 6.09
C LYS A 105 -10.73 0.03 6.21
N ARG A 106 -11.19 0.38 7.41
CA ARG A 106 -12.15 1.47 7.63
C ARG A 106 -11.55 2.84 7.30
N THR A 107 -10.29 3.07 7.62
CA THR A 107 -9.58 4.32 7.29
C THR A 107 -9.27 4.38 5.80
N ALA A 108 -8.90 3.27 5.16
CA ALA A 108 -8.79 3.18 3.71
C ALA A 108 -10.15 3.37 3.02
N ASP A 109 -11.23 2.81 3.55
CA ASP A 109 -12.59 3.03 3.06
C ASP A 109 -13.07 4.48 3.29
N ILE A 110 -12.69 5.09 4.42
CA ILE A 110 -12.97 6.51 4.69
C ILE A 110 -12.09 7.42 3.83
N LEU A 111 -10.84 7.06 3.60
CA LEU A 111 -9.94 7.78 2.70
C LEU A 111 -10.32 7.55 1.23
N ARG A 112 -10.76 6.34 0.84
CA ARG A 112 -11.41 6.11 -0.46
C ARG A 112 -12.68 6.93 -0.65
N ARG A 113 -13.49 7.11 0.39
CA ARG A 113 -14.70 7.95 0.35
C ARG A 113 -14.39 9.45 0.38
N ARG A 114 -13.21 9.86 0.85
CA ARG A 114 -12.75 11.26 0.93
C ARG A 114 -11.74 11.64 -0.15
N ALA A 115 -11.04 10.68 -0.76
CA ALA A 115 -10.27 10.92 -1.97
C ALA A 115 -11.24 11.05 -3.14
N PRO A 116 -11.24 12.16 -3.87
CA PRO A 116 -11.93 12.18 -5.16
C PRO A 116 -11.27 11.10 -6.01
N LEU A 117 -12.10 10.21 -6.54
CA LEU A 117 -11.74 9.11 -7.42
C LEU A 117 -10.87 9.63 -8.59
N VAL A 118 -9.57 9.44 -8.48
CA VAL A 118 -8.68 9.45 -9.64
C VAL A 118 -8.56 8.01 -10.10
N CYS A 119 -9.45 7.68 -11.03
CA CYS A 119 -9.43 6.60 -12.00
C CYS A 119 -8.69 5.29 -11.66
N GLU A 120 -9.38 4.37 -11.05
CA GLU A 120 -9.65 3.09 -11.68
C GLU A 120 -11.17 3.05 -11.89
N TYR A 121 -11.62 3.34 -13.11
CA TYR A 121 -12.98 3.06 -13.52
C TYR A 121 -13.13 1.54 -13.73
N LYS A 122 -13.34 0.82 -12.64
CA LYS A 122 -14.26 -0.29 -12.62
C LYS A 122 -15.51 0.25 -11.96
N ASP A 123 -16.60 0.22 -12.71
CA ASP A 123 -17.93 0.57 -12.25
C ASP A 123 -18.27 -0.21 -10.96
N GLU A 124 -18.01 0.40 -9.80
CA GLU A 124 -18.74 0.08 -8.58
C GLU A 124 -19.74 1.23 -8.41
N GLU A 125 -20.97 1.00 -8.86
CA GLU A 125 -22.12 1.82 -8.56
C GLU A 125 -22.16 2.06 -7.05
N GLU A 126 -21.98 3.33 -6.63
CA GLU A 126 -22.40 3.75 -5.29
C GLU A 126 -23.86 3.36 -5.14
N PRO A 127 -24.28 2.78 -4.00
CA PRO A 127 -25.71 2.60 -3.73
C PRO A 127 -26.32 3.99 -3.58
N GLU A 128 -26.86 4.50 -4.68
CA GLU A 128 -27.74 5.67 -4.67
C GLU A 128 -28.82 5.43 -3.63
N ARG A 129 -28.87 6.33 -2.64
CA ARG A 129 -30.03 6.41 -1.75
C ARG A 129 -31.27 6.48 -2.65
N ARG A 130 -32.09 5.46 -2.56
CA ARG A 130 -33.38 5.35 -3.23
C ARG A 130 -34.22 6.59 -2.93
N SER A 131 -34.10 7.62 -3.76
CA SER A 131 -35.11 8.65 -3.97
C SER A 131 -34.76 9.44 -5.23
N ASP A 132 -34.85 8.83 -6.39
CA ASP A 132 -35.29 9.52 -7.61
C ASP A 132 -35.63 8.49 -8.70
N ARG A 133 -36.86 7.99 -8.58
CA ARG A 133 -37.50 7.31 -9.72
C ARG A 133 -38.04 8.42 -10.62
N GLY A 134 -37.31 8.80 -11.69
CA GLY A 134 -37.92 9.63 -12.72
C GLY A 134 -37.03 10.64 -13.45
N ALA A 135 -35.79 10.90 -13.09
CA ALA A 135 -34.95 11.79 -13.89
C ALA A 135 -34.32 10.99 -15.06
N GLY A 136 -34.78 11.24 -16.26
CA GLY A 136 -34.20 10.70 -17.50
C GLY A 136 -32.69 10.97 -17.55
N ARG A 137 -31.89 9.96 -17.88
CA ARG A 137 -30.43 10.07 -18.03
C ARG A 137 -30.16 11.15 -19.08
N LEU A 138 -29.41 12.22 -18.69
CA LEU A 138 -29.02 13.29 -19.61
C LEU A 138 -28.25 12.69 -20.80
N GLN A 139 -28.74 12.93 -22.02
CA GLN A 139 -28.04 12.55 -23.24
C GLN A 139 -27.26 13.75 -23.77
N PRO A 140 -25.94 13.63 -23.94
CA PRO A 140 -25.14 14.70 -24.52
C PRO A 140 -25.48 14.87 -26.00
N PRO A 141 -25.40 16.11 -26.53
CA PRO A 141 -25.60 16.35 -27.94
C PRO A 141 -24.42 15.81 -28.78
N GLU A 142 -24.69 15.38 -30.00
CA GLU A 142 -23.69 14.85 -30.93
C GLU A 142 -22.84 15.95 -31.60
N ARG A 143 -23.27 17.21 -31.53
CA ARG A 143 -22.58 18.37 -32.13
C ARG A 143 -22.43 19.51 -31.14
N PRO A 144 -21.42 20.39 -31.32
CA PRO A 144 -21.32 21.63 -30.56
C PRO A 144 -22.58 22.48 -30.72
N LEU A 145 -23.13 22.96 -29.61
CA LEU A 145 -24.32 23.80 -29.60
C LEU A 145 -23.95 25.28 -29.31
N PRO A 146 -24.62 26.26 -29.95
CA PRO A 146 -24.52 27.65 -29.56
C PRO A 146 -25.24 27.87 -28.20
N SER A 147 -24.91 28.96 -27.50
CA SER A 147 -25.41 29.21 -26.15
C SER A 147 -26.96 29.23 -26.05
N ASN A 148 -27.63 29.71 -27.07
CA ASN A 148 -29.10 29.72 -27.10
C ASN A 148 -29.70 28.30 -27.19
N GLU A 149 -29.05 27.35 -27.86
CA GLU A 149 -29.47 25.96 -27.93
C GLU A 149 -29.19 25.22 -26.63
N TRP A 150 -28.03 25.47 -25.99
CA TRP A 150 -27.73 24.96 -24.66
C TRP A 150 -28.77 25.40 -23.63
N LYS A 151 -29.21 26.67 -23.68
CA LYS A 151 -30.23 27.22 -22.81
C LYS A 151 -31.57 26.50 -23.02
N LYS A 152 -32.00 26.33 -24.27
CA LYS A 152 -33.20 25.58 -24.59
C LYS A 152 -33.12 24.11 -24.13
N LEU A 153 -31.98 23.47 -24.30
CA LEU A 153 -31.78 22.10 -23.84
C LEU A 153 -31.86 22.01 -22.32
N LYS A 154 -31.27 22.94 -21.57
CA LYS A 154 -31.38 23.02 -20.12
C LYS A 154 -32.83 23.23 -19.65
N GLU A 155 -33.55 24.12 -20.32
CA GLU A 155 -34.98 24.42 -20.03
C GLU A 155 -35.85 23.20 -20.34
N SER A 156 -35.65 22.52 -21.48
CA SER A 156 -36.43 21.32 -21.86
C SER A 156 -36.28 20.17 -20.89
N GLN A 157 -35.19 20.15 -20.14
CA GLN A 157 -34.90 19.15 -19.11
C GLN A 157 -35.37 19.59 -17.70
N GLY A 158 -36.11 20.66 -17.60
CA GLY A 158 -36.66 21.16 -16.33
C GLY A 158 -35.64 21.87 -15.45
N ASN A 159 -34.57 22.43 -16.03
CA ASN A 159 -33.49 23.14 -15.31
C ASN A 159 -32.90 22.35 -14.14
N PRO A 160 -32.36 21.14 -14.38
CA PRO A 160 -31.84 20.32 -13.29
C PRO A 160 -30.69 21.05 -12.57
N PRO A 161 -30.59 20.91 -11.25
CA PRO A 161 -29.48 21.50 -10.50
C PRO A 161 -28.16 20.91 -10.99
N ARG A 162 -27.13 21.77 -11.14
CA ARG A 162 -25.80 21.35 -11.61
C ARG A 162 -25.82 20.71 -13.01
N PHE A 163 -26.72 21.21 -13.89
CA PHE A 163 -26.87 20.72 -15.27
C PHE A 163 -25.54 20.58 -16.00
N GLU A 164 -24.68 21.61 -15.93
CA GLU A 164 -23.38 21.67 -16.58
C GLU A 164 -22.42 20.59 -16.10
N ILE A 165 -22.44 20.25 -14.80
CA ILE A 165 -21.59 19.18 -14.23
C ILE A 165 -22.08 17.80 -14.68
N GLN A 166 -23.41 17.59 -14.62
CA GLN A 166 -24.03 16.33 -15.06
C GLN A 166 -23.83 16.13 -16.57
N MET A 167 -23.95 17.18 -17.38
CA MET A 167 -23.74 17.13 -18.81
C MET A 167 -22.26 16.83 -19.16
N MET A 168 -21.31 17.47 -18.45
CA MET A 168 -19.88 17.17 -18.63
C MET A 168 -19.55 15.71 -18.25
N LYS A 169 -20.17 15.19 -17.17
CA LYS A 169 -20.06 13.76 -16.81
C LYS A 169 -20.65 12.85 -17.89
N ALA A 170 -21.79 13.21 -18.44
CA ALA A 170 -22.42 12.44 -19.54
C ALA A 170 -21.56 12.43 -20.79
N LEU A 171 -20.96 13.56 -21.18
CA LEU A 171 -20.01 13.67 -22.28
C LEU A 171 -18.79 12.76 -22.08
N PHE A 172 -18.22 12.76 -20.87
CA PHE A 172 -17.12 11.87 -20.53
C PHE A 172 -17.52 10.39 -20.67
N THR A 173 -18.70 10.01 -20.13
CA THR A 173 -19.13 8.61 -20.11
C THR A 173 -19.51 8.10 -21.49
N SER A 174 -20.02 8.97 -22.37
CA SER A 174 -20.38 8.62 -23.76
C SER A 174 -19.22 8.67 -24.75
N GLY A 175 -18.05 9.13 -24.32
CA GLY A 175 -16.94 9.41 -25.24
C GLY A 175 -17.22 10.60 -26.19
N GLY A 176 -17.98 11.59 -25.70
CA GLY A 176 -18.36 12.75 -26.48
C GLY A 176 -17.18 13.59 -26.95
N GLU A 177 -17.36 14.27 -28.11
CA GLU A 177 -16.31 15.08 -28.71
C GLU A 177 -15.92 16.29 -27.85
N LEU A 178 -14.63 16.64 -27.87
CA LEU A 178 -14.09 17.76 -27.12
C LEU A 178 -14.77 19.10 -27.47
N ASP A 179 -15.12 19.31 -28.74
CA ASP A 179 -15.74 20.56 -29.20
C ASP A 179 -17.14 20.74 -28.62
N VAL A 180 -17.86 19.66 -28.35
CA VAL A 180 -19.14 19.71 -27.62
C VAL A 180 -18.92 20.18 -26.18
N ALA A 181 -17.91 19.63 -25.50
CA ALA A 181 -17.53 20.07 -24.16
C ALA A 181 -17.08 21.54 -24.11
N LYS A 182 -16.32 22.01 -25.11
CA LYS A 182 -15.94 23.41 -25.27
C LYS A 182 -17.15 24.33 -25.44
N SER A 183 -18.11 23.90 -26.25
CA SER A 183 -19.35 24.68 -26.44
C SER A 183 -20.15 24.81 -25.15
N LEU A 184 -20.19 23.76 -24.32
CA LEU A 184 -20.81 23.80 -22.99
C LEU A 184 -20.07 24.78 -22.06
N LEU A 185 -18.74 24.77 -22.01
CA LEU A 185 -17.96 25.73 -21.21
C LEU A 185 -18.22 27.18 -21.68
N THR A 186 -18.30 27.39 -22.98
CA THR A 186 -18.63 28.71 -23.56
C THR A 186 -20.01 29.18 -23.12
N PHE A 187 -21.00 28.30 -23.16
CA PHE A 187 -22.34 28.59 -22.66
C PHE A 187 -22.32 29.00 -21.19
N VAL A 188 -21.67 28.20 -20.33
CA VAL A 188 -21.59 28.51 -18.88
C VAL A 188 -20.86 29.82 -18.62
N ALA A 189 -19.73 30.06 -19.29
CA ALA A 189 -18.99 31.31 -19.14
C ALA A 189 -19.79 32.55 -19.58
N THR A 190 -20.64 32.39 -20.61
CA THR A 190 -21.52 33.47 -21.09
C THR A 190 -22.67 33.75 -20.11
N GLU A 191 -23.27 32.72 -19.53
CA GLU A 191 -24.41 32.86 -18.62
C GLU A 191 -23.98 33.31 -17.21
N THR A 192 -22.85 32.82 -16.69
CA THR A 192 -22.45 33.04 -15.28
C THR A 192 -21.24 33.96 -15.11
N GLY A 193 -20.54 34.28 -16.18
CA GLY A 193 -19.29 35.06 -16.16
C GLY A 193 -18.06 34.31 -15.62
N THR A 194 -18.25 33.15 -15.02
CA THR A 194 -17.16 32.37 -14.38
C THR A 194 -17.35 30.86 -14.59
N LEU A 195 -16.25 30.11 -14.54
CA LEU A 195 -16.29 28.64 -14.55
C LEU A 195 -15.95 28.12 -13.16
N SER A 196 -16.77 27.21 -12.65
CA SER A 196 -16.52 26.60 -11.35
C SER A 196 -15.36 25.62 -11.39
N TYR A 197 -14.65 25.49 -10.25
CA TYR A 197 -13.54 24.55 -10.10
C TYR A 197 -13.92 23.11 -10.52
N GLU A 198 -15.10 22.64 -10.05
CA GLU A 198 -15.58 21.30 -10.35
C GLU A 198 -15.86 21.08 -11.84
N LEU A 199 -16.43 22.09 -12.53
CA LEU A 199 -16.67 21.99 -13.98
C LEU A 199 -15.34 21.90 -14.74
N LEU A 200 -14.36 22.74 -14.37
CA LEU A 200 -13.02 22.69 -14.97
C LEU A 200 -12.31 21.36 -14.67
N LEU A 201 -12.46 20.81 -13.46
CA LEU A 201 -11.90 19.49 -13.11
C LEU A 201 -12.50 18.37 -13.97
N ARG A 202 -13.81 18.39 -14.22
CA ARG A 202 -14.48 17.42 -15.11
C ARG A 202 -14.01 17.56 -16.55
N TYR A 203 -13.87 18.80 -17.01
CA TYR A 203 -13.34 19.08 -18.35
C TYR A 203 -11.88 18.63 -18.48
N LEU A 204 -11.05 18.92 -17.47
CA LEU A 204 -9.67 18.42 -17.39
C LEU A 204 -9.60 16.90 -17.47
N THR A 205 -10.51 16.21 -16.76
CA THR A 205 -10.58 14.74 -16.80
C THR A 205 -10.86 14.26 -18.22
N LEU A 206 -11.79 14.90 -18.95
CA LEU A 206 -12.07 14.58 -20.34
C LEU A 206 -10.83 14.81 -21.23
N CYS A 207 -10.17 15.97 -21.12
CA CYS A 207 -9.00 16.30 -21.93
C CYS A 207 -7.85 15.31 -21.70
N VAL A 208 -7.56 14.94 -20.45
CA VAL A 208 -6.47 14.01 -20.10
C VAL A 208 -6.77 12.60 -20.59
N SER A 209 -8.02 12.13 -20.45
CA SER A 209 -8.42 10.79 -20.88
C SER A 209 -8.43 10.63 -22.42
N SER A 210 -8.74 11.72 -23.15
CA SER A 210 -8.77 11.74 -24.61
C SER A 210 -7.44 12.19 -25.26
N GLY A 211 -6.40 12.48 -24.43
CA GLY A 211 -5.06 12.83 -24.95
C GLY A 211 -4.95 14.23 -25.54
N HIS A 212 -5.82 15.17 -25.16
CA HIS A 212 -5.81 16.56 -25.66
C HIS A 212 -4.87 17.45 -24.83
N ASP A 213 -3.56 17.18 -24.86
CA ASP A 213 -2.56 17.83 -24.01
C ASP A 213 -2.48 19.36 -24.20
N ALA A 214 -2.72 19.87 -25.43
CA ALA A 214 -2.76 21.31 -25.67
C ALA A 214 -3.88 22.01 -24.87
N GLU A 215 -5.06 21.40 -24.79
CA GLU A 215 -6.16 21.90 -23.98
C GLU A 215 -5.85 21.84 -22.47
N VAL A 216 -5.14 20.80 -22.04
CA VAL A 216 -4.72 20.67 -20.64
C VAL A 216 -3.85 21.83 -20.23
N PHE A 217 -2.96 22.33 -21.09
CA PHE A 217 -2.11 23.50 -20.80
C PHE A 217 -2.95 24.76 -20.59
N ASP A 218 -3.95 24.98 -21.44
CA ASP A 218 -4.85 26.12 -21.32
C ASP A 218 -5.70 26.02 -20.02
N VAL A 219 -6.20 24.84 -19.72
CA VAL A 219 -6.95 24.59 -18.46
C VAL A 219 -6.06 24.81 -17.23
N TYR A 220 -4.80 24.39 -17.30
CA TYR A 220 -3.83 24.62 -16.21
C TYR A 220 -3.64 26.13 -15.95
N ASP A 221 -3.41 26.91 -16.98
CA ASP A 221 -3.24 28.35 -16.86
C ASP A 221 -4.49 29.03 -16.29
N ILE A 222 -5.68 28.61 -16.73
CA ILE A 222 -6.95 29.14 -16.23
C ILE A 222 -7.14 28.78 -14.75
N MET A 223 -6.93 27.51 -14.38
CA MET A 223 -7.12 27.07 -13.00
C MET A 223 -6.11 27.71 -12.06
N ARG A 224 -4.85 27.85 -12.45
CA ARG A 224 -3.80 28.53 -11.65
C ARG A 224 -4.07 30.04 -11.51
N GLY A 225 -4.68 30.66 -12.50
CA GLY A 225 -5.03 32.08 -12.45
C GLY A 225 -6.34 32.37 -11.69
N SER A 226 -7.23 31.39 -11.57
CA SER A 226 -8.57 31.57 -11.00
C SER A 226 -8.70 31.05 -9.57
N PHE A 227 -7.87 30.09 -9.14
CA PHE A 227 -7.96 29.45 -7.85
C PHE A 227 -6.64 29.52 -7.07
N PRO A 228 -6.70 29.68 -5.73
CA PRO A 228 -5.50 29.85 -4.90
C PRO A 228 -4.64 28.59 -4.82
N SER A 229 -5.22 27.41 -4.96
CA SER A 229 -4.52 26.12 -4.92
C SER A 229 -5.27 25.07 -5.74
N LEU A 230 -4.51 24.10 -6.23
CA LEU A 230 -5.06 22.90 -6.88
C LEU A 230 -5.23 21.81 -5.84
N ASP A 231 -6.31 21.02 -5.96
CA ASP A 231 -6.49 19.82 -5.16
C ASP A 231 -5.63 18.65 -5.67
N THR A 232 -5.63 17.53 -4.95
CA THR A 232 -4.88 16.33 -5.31
C THR A 232 -5.33 15.74 -6.65
N GLY A 233 -6.65 15.85 -6.96
CA GLY A 233 -7.22 15.33 -8.19
C GLY A 233 -6.73 16.09 -9.42
N ALA A 234 -6.86 17.43 -9.42
CA ALA A 234 -6.36 18.27 -10.50
C ALA A 234 -4.84 18.14 -10.65
N SER A 235 -4.10 18.18 -9.54
CA SER A 235 -2.63 18.05 -9.56
C SER A 235 -2.20 16.72 -10.20
N SER A 236 -2.86 15.60 -9.87
CA SER A 236 -2.54 14.30 -10.45
C SER A 236 -2.83 14.24 -11.96
N LEU A 237 -3.93 14.84 -12.41
CA LEU A 237 -4.26 14.92 -13.83
C LEU A 237 -3.26 15.78 -14.61
N PHE A 238 -2.85 16.91 -14.05
CA PHE A 238 -1.82 17.76 -14.65
C PHE A 238 -0.45 17.05 -14.68
N ILE A 239 -0.02 16.41 -13.59
CA ILE A 239 1.20 15.60 -13.57
C ILE A 239 1.17 14.58 -14.70
N LYS A 240 0.10 13.79 -14.81
CA LYS A 240 -0.05 12.78 -15.85
C LYS A 240 0.03 13.37 -17.27
N ALA A 241 -0.62 14.51 -17.52
CA ALA A 241 -0.64 15.12 -18.85
C ALA A 241 0.70 15.76 -19.22
N PHE A 242 1.28 16.58 -18.32
CA PHE A 242 2.57 17.22 -18.55
C PHE A 242 3.71 16.22 -18.71
N SER A 243 3.69 15.12 -17.96
CA SER A 243 4.71 14.04 -18.03
C SER A 243 4.81 13.39 -19.42
N ARG A 244 3.76 13.45 -20.22
CA ARG A 244 3.75 12.89 -21.61
C ARG A 244 4.28 13.87 -22.66
N THR A 245 4.71 15.04 -22.27
CA THR A 245 5.06 16.13 -23.18
C THR A 245 6.47 16.68 -22.94
N ALA A 246 6.98 17.50 -23.85
CA ALA A 246 8.23 18.22 -23.65
C ALA A 246 8.22 19.17 -22.44
N ARG A 247 7.02 19.48 -21.89
CA ARG A 247 6.84 20.31 -20.68
C ARG A 247 6.88 19.50 -19.38
N TRP A 248 7.43 18.30 -19.39
CA TRP A 248 7.45 17.40 -18.23
C TRP A 248 8.04 18.00 -16.94
N ARG A 249 8.95 18.99 -17.06
CA ARG A 249 9.48 19.69 -15.88
C ARG A 249 8.42 20.45 -15.11
N GLU A 250 7.33 20.83 -15.76
CA GLU A 250 6.18 21.42 -15.05
C GLU A 250 5.45 20.34 -14.20
N ALA A 251 5.40 19.09 -14.67
CA ALA A 251 4.90 17.99 -13.84
C ALA A 251 5.74 17.80 -12.58
N LEU A 252 7.07 17.91 -12.68
CA LEU A 252 7.96 17.89 -11.53
C LEU A 252 7.67 19.05 -10.56
N ASN A 253 7.47 20.27 -11.06
CA ASN A 253 7.13 21.43 -10.24
C ASN A 253 5.78 21.23 -9.52
N ILE A 254 4.77 20.70 -10.23
CA ILE A 254 3.45 20.39 -9.64
C ILE A 254 3.59 19.32 -8.56
N LEU A 255 4.41 18.29 -8.78
CA LEU A 255 4.71 17.26 -7.78
C LEU A 255 5.35 17.86 -6.53
N GLN A 256 6.31 18.79 -6.70
CA GLN A 256 6.95 19.49 -5.57
C GLN A 256 5.97 20.38 -4.80
N GLU A 257 5.05 21.05 -5.50
CA GLU A 257 3.99 21.81 -4.84
C GLU A 257 3.02 20.90 -4.07
N LEU A 258 2.62 19.79 -4.68
CA LEU A 258 1.73 18.80 -4.05
C LEU A 258 2.30 18.27 -2.74
N LYS A 259 3.62 18.01 -2.69
CA LYS A 259 4.33 17.55 -1.48
C LYS A 259 4.23 18.50 -0.29
N LYS A 260 4.04 19.79 -0.52
CA LYS A 260 3.94 20.78 0.56
C LYS A 260 2.66 20.64 1.38
N THR A 261 1.59 20.13 0.76
CA THR A 261 0.25 20.07 1.37
C THR A 261 -0.29 18.66 1.52
N PHE A 262 0.10 17.75 0.63
CA PHE A 262 -0.42 16.38 0.56
C PHE A 262 0.71 15.38 0.33
N SER A 263 0.45 14.12 0.62
CA SER A 263 1.35 13.01 0.23
C SER A 263 1.01 12.57 -1.19
N PRO A 264 1.92 12.70 -2.18
CA PRO A 264 1.69 12.21 -3.53
C PRO A 264 1.47 10.70 -3.56
N SER A 265 0.70 10.24 -4.54
CA SER A 265 0.52 8.81 -4.78
C SER A 265 1.73 8.19 -5.50
N PRO A 266 1.95 6.87 -5.41
CA PRO A 266 2.98 6.19 -6.20
C PRO A 266 2.88 6.46 -7.70
N ARG A 267 1.65 6.66 -8.22
CA ARG A 267 1.42 6.98 -9.63
C ARG A 267 1.97 8.36 -10.01
N ASN A 268 1.81 9.36 -9.14
CA ASN A 268 2.37 10.70 -9.41
C ASN A 268 3.89 10.66 -9.53
N TYR A 269 4.56 9.89 -8.67
CA TYR A 269 6.01 9.66 -8.80
C TYR A 269 6.33 8.91 -10.10
N GLY A 270 5.59 7.84 -10.39
CA GLY A 270 5.82 7.01 -11.58
C GLY A 270 5.69 7.79 -12.88
N ASP A 271 4.69 8.66 -13.02
CA ASP A 271 4.50 9.49 -14.20
C ASP A 271 5.71 10.43 -14.42
N VAL A 272 6.22 11.08 -13.36
CA VAL A 272 7.38 11.98 -13.46
C VAL A 272 8.69 11.20 -13.67
N ILE A 273 8.87 10.05 -13.01
CA ILE A 273 10.02 9.16 -13.22
C ILE A 273 10.10 8.74 -14.69
N ALA A 274 8.96 8.31 -15.26
CA ALA A 274 8.89 7.90 -16.66
C ALA A 274 9.27 9.05 -17.61
N ALA A 275 8.77 10.26 -17.34
CA ALA A 275 9.10 11.43 -18.12
C ALA A 275 10.59 11.79 -18.02
N ALA A 276 11.15 11.81 -16.80
CA ALA A 276 12.56 12.10 -16.58
C ALA A 276 13.47 11.10 -17.32
N MET A 277 13.16 9.78 -17.24
CA MET A 277 13.87 8.74 -17.96
C MET A 277 13.78 8.93 -19.49
N GLN A 278 12.58 9.24 -20.01
CA GLN A 278 12.37 9.46 -21.45
C GLN A 278 13.18 10.65 -21.99
N HIS A 279 13.39 11.69 -21.16
CA HIS A 279 14.13 12.88 -21.51
C HIS A 279 15.60 12.87 -21.06
N GLY A 280 16.13 11.69 -20.66
CA GLY A 280 17.55 11.52 -20.32
C GLY A 280 17.96 12.06 -18.94
N ASP A 281 17.03 12.61 -18.14
CA ASP A 281 17.30 13.09 -16.79
C ASP A 281 17.24 11.94 -15.78
N THR A 282 18.22 11.03 -15.88
CA THR A 282 18.29 9.83 -15.04
C THR A 282 18.51 10.17 -13.57
N SER A 283 19.21 11.26 -13.27
CA SER A 283 19.47 11.70 -11.89
C SER A 283 18.17 12.07 -11.16
N THR A 284 17.30 12.87 -11.80
CA THR A 284 15.98 13.20 -11.25
C THR A 284 15.10 11.95 -11.10
N ALA A 285 15.13 11.04 -12.07
CA ALA A 285 14.33 9.80 -12.01
C ALA A 285 14.72 8.94 -10.80
N TRP A 286 16.00 8.71 -10.58
CA TRP A 286 16.48 7.92 -9.45
C TRP A 286 16.27 8.61 -8.10
N ALA A 287 16.46 9.92 -8.02
CA ALA A 287 16.17 10.68 -6.80
C ALA A 287 14.69 10.58 -6.40
N LEU A 288 13.78 10.65 -7.37
CA LEU A 288 12.34 10.46 -7.13
C LEU A 288 11.99 9.01 -6.76
N TYR A 289 12.68 8.03 -7.33
CA TYR A 289 12.53 6.63 -6.98
C TYR A 289 12.97 6.39 -5.52
N ASP A 290 14.14 6.87 -5.13
CA ASP A 290 14.64 6.75 -3.75
C ASP A 290 13.66 7.41 -2.77
N GLU A 291 13.22 8.62 -3.06
CA GLU A 291 12.23 9.33 -2.23
C GLU A 291 10.91 8.55 -2.09
N LEU A 292 10.44 7.93 -3.17
CA LEU A 292 9.23 7.10 -3.14
C LEU A 292 9.39 5.92 -2.19
N ILE A 293 10.54 5.23 -2.28
CA ILE A 293 10.87 4.08 -1.41
C ILE A 293 11.03 4.52 0.05
N ASP A 294 11.75 5.63 0.32
CA ASP A 294 11.98 6.16 1.66
C ASP A 294 10.68 6.60 2.35
N ASN A 295 9.71 7.07 1.57
CA ASN A 295 8.36 7.35 2.06
C ASN A 295 7.52 6.08 2.33
N GLY A 296 8.08 4.89 2.13
CA GLY A 296 7.40 3.60 2.35
C GLY A 296 6.30 3.33 1.32
N LEU A 297 6.37 3.99 0.16
CA LEU A 297 5.44 3.76 -0.95
C LEU A 297 5.97 2.62 -1.82
N SER A 298 5.06 1.88 -2.46
CA SER A 298 5.42 0.83 -3.41
C SER A 298 5.25 1.36 -4.84
N PRO A 299 6.30 1.35 -5.69
CA PRO A 299 6.17 1.67 -7.10
C PRO A 299 5.18 0.76 -7.82
N HIS A 300 4.55 1.26 -8.86
CA HIS A 300 3.78 0.43 -9.79
C HIS A 300 4.71 -0.37 -10.72
N GLN A 301 4.21 -1.45 -11.30
CA GLN A 301 4.96 -2.31 -12.23
C GLN A 301 5.53 -1.50 -13.41
N GLU A 302 4.74 -0.59 -13.95
CA GLU A 302 5.11 0.28 -15.08
C GLU A 302 6.31 1.21 -14.73
N THR A 303 6.42 1.63 -13.48
CA THR A 303 7.55 2.47 -13.02
C THR A 303 8.86 1.67 -13.10
N TRP A 304 8.87 0.44 -12.58
CA TRP A 304 10.05 -0.44 -12.69
C TRP A 304 10.34 -0.83 -14.14
N GLU A 305 9.28 -1.10 -14.91
CA GLU A 305 9.42 -1.44 -16.33
C GLU A 305 10.11 -0.31 -17.11
N THR A 306 9.74 0.94 -16.83
CA THR A 306 10.38 2.11 -17.43
C THR A 306 11.86 2.22 -17.04
N LEU A 307 12.19 2.01 -15.76
CA LEU A 307 13.57 2.04 -15.30
C LEU A 307 14.45 0.99 -16.01
N PHE A 308 13.93 -0.23 -16.25
CA PHE A 308 14.66 -1.27 -16.97
C PHE A 308 14.72 -1.07 -18.48
N LYS A 309 13.72 -0.43 -19.12
CA LYS A 309 13.66 -0.24 -20.58
C LYS A 309 14.62 0.81 -21.11
N VAL A 310 14.87 1.87 -20.37
CA VAL A 310 15.62 3.05 -20.83
C VAL A 310 17.13 2.88 -20.68
N ALA A 311 17.57 1.92 -19.85
CA ALA A 311 18.99 1.66 -19.62
C ALA A 311 19.79 1.22 -20.87
N GLY A 312 19.12 0.97 -22.00
CA GLY A 312 19.74 0.51 -23.26
C GLY A 312 19.80 1.52 -24.40
N LYS A 313 19.43 2.80 -24.20
CA LYS A 313 19.54 3.82 -25.24
C LYS A 313 20.78 4.67 -25.02
N GLU A 314 21.70 4.52 -25.97
CA GLU A 314 22.97 5.26 -26.01
C GLU A 314 22.79 6.71 -26.44
N GLU A 315 23.69 7.54 -25.91
CA GLU A 315 24.34 8.73 -26.50
C GLU A 315 23.44 9.72 -27.26
N GLY A 316 23.20 10.83 -26.61
CA GLY A 316 22.74 12.05 -27.27
C GLY A 316 22.78 13.22 -26.34
N GLU A 317 23.78 14.07 -26.56
CA GLU A 317 24.00 15.42 -26.05
C GLU A 317 24.90 15.57 -24.82
N GLU A 318 26.06 16.18 -25.08
CA GLU A 318 27.05 16.67 -24.12
C GLU A 318 26.36 17.61 -23.10
N GLY A 319 26.39 17.22 -21.82
CA GLY A 319 26.03 18.14 -20.74
C GLY A 319 25.31 17.56 -19.54
N THR A 320 24.76 16.37 -19.60
CA THR A 320 24.14 15.71 -18.45
C THR A 320 25.12 14.75 -17.78
N SER A 321 25.26 14.82 -16.46
CA SER A 321 26.04 13.88 -15.65
C SER A 321 25.54 12.47 -15.92
N VAL A 322 26.23 11.78 -16.84
CA VAL A 322 25.90 10.39 -17.21
C VAL A 322 26.33 9.51 -16.05
N MET A 323 25.37 8.90 -15.40
CA MET A 323 25.60 7.89 -14.36
C MET A 323 26.47 6.76 -14.93
N SER A 324 27.51 6.35 -14.18
CA SER A 324 28.38 5.28 -14.63
C SER A 324 27.64 3.96 -14.81
N GLN A 325 28.06 3.12 -15.76
CA GLN A 325 27.46 1.81 -15.98
C GLN A 325 27.44 0.95 -14.71
N ALA A 326 28.46 1.04 -13.86
CA ALA A 326 28.53 0.32 -12.59
C ALA A 326 27.43 0.81 -11.62
N GLU A 327 27.22 2.12 -11.52
CA GLU A 327 26.18 2.72 -10.69
C GLU A 327 24.79 2.38 -11.19
N GLN A 328 24.57 2.43 -12.51
CA GLN A 328 23.30 1.98 -13.10
C GLN A 328 23.02 0.51 -12.79
N GLN A 329 24.03 -0.35 -12.90
CA GLN A 329 23.91 -1.76 -12.57
C GLN A 329 23.55 -1.96 -11.09
N GLU A 330 24.23 -1.26 -10.19
CA GLU A 330 23.93 -1.32 -8.75
C GLU A 330 22.49 -0.92 -8.45
N ARG A 331 21.99 0.16 -9.08
CA ARG A 331 20.60 0.63 -8.95
C ARG A 331 19.59 -0.41 -9.39
N HIS A 332 19.78 -1.03 -10.55
CA HIS A 332 18.88 -2.06 -11.06
C HIS A 332 18.91 -3.34 -10.21
N LEU A 333 20.09 -3.75 -9.75
CA LEU A 333 20.19 -4.87 -8.81
C LEU A 333 19.54 -4.54 -7.48
N GLY A 334 19.58 -3.27 -7.05
CA GLY A 334 18.85 -2.76 -5.89
C GLY A 334 17.33 -2.95 -6.01
N ILE A 335 16.74 -2.73 -7.20
CA ILE A 335 15.33 -3.02 -7.46
C ILE A 335 15.03 -4.51 -7.25
N LEU A 336 15.85 -5.40 -7.78
CA LEU A 336 15.65 -6.86 -7.61
C LEU A 336 15.75 -7.28 -6.14
N LEU A 337 16.68 -6.70 -5.38
CA LEU A 337 16.79 -6.92 -3.95
C LEU A 337 15.57 -6.35 -3.19
N HIS A 338 15.06 -5.21 -3.61
CA HIS A 338 13.81 -4.65 -3.06
C HIS A 338 12.62 -5.60 -3.32
N MET A 339 12.48 -6.13 -4.53
CA MET A 339 11.45 -7.13 -4.85
C MET A 339 11.61 -8.40 -4.00
N ARG A 340 12.85 -8.90 -3.85
CA ARG A 340 13.16 -10.03 -2.97
C ARG A 340 12.71 -9.80 -1.54
N ASN A 341 13.09 -8.64 -0.96
CA ASN A 341 12.83 -8.32 0.43
C ASN A 341 11.36 -8.03 0.74
N ASN A 342 10.59 -7.63 -0.27
CA ASN A 342 9.18 -7.27 -0.12
C ASN A 342 8.20 -8.29 -0.75
N GLN A 343 8.71 -9.44 -1.24
CA GLN A 343 7.90 -10.49 -1.89
C GLN A 343 7.09 -9.92 -3.06
N ILE A 344 7.74 -9.16 -3.92
CA ILE A 344 7.10 -8.59 -5.11
C ILE A 344 7.42 -9.50 -6.30
N TYR A 345 6.38 -9.88 -7.02
CA TYR A 345 6.47 -10.67 -8.24
C TYR A 345 6.27 -9.76 -9.44
N PRO A 346 7.25 -9.66 -10.35
CA PRO A 346 7.06 -8.92 -11.59
C PRO A 346 6.01 -9.62 -12.47
N GLN A 347 5.26 -8.84 -13.22
CA GLN A 347 4.48 -9.35 -14.34
C GLN A 347 5.40 -9.73 -15.49
N GLN A 348 4.90 -10.51 -16.45
CA GLN A 348 5.70 -10.99 -17.58
C GLN A 348 6.35 -9.85 -18.40
N SER A 349 5.67 -8.70 -18.56
CA SER A 349 6.22 -7.52 -19.23
C SER A 349 7.46 -6.97 -18.54
N LEU A 350 7.40 -6.81 -17.22
CA LEU A 350 8.53 -6.36 -16.41
C LEU A 350 9.65 -7.42 -16.40
N ALA A 351 9.31 -8.71 -16.26
CA ALA A 351 10.29 -9.79 -16.34
C ALA A 351 11.01 -9.80 -17.70
N SER A 352 10.31 -9.48 -18.79
CA SER A 352 10.91 -9.32 -20.13
C SER A 352 11.86 -8.13 -20.20
N SER A 353 11.49 -7.00 -19.60
CA SER A 353 12.37 -5.82 -19.52
C SER A 353 13.62 -6.09 -18.68
N ILE A 354 13.49 -6.80 -17.56
CA ILE A 354 14.62 -7.26 -16.74
C ILE A 354 15.55 -8.17 -17.56
N LYS A 355 14.97 -9.15 -18.28
CA LYS A 355 15.74 -10.06 -19.15
C LYS A 355 16.55 -9.28 -20.18
N SER A 356 15.90 -8.39 -20.94
CA SER A 356 16.53 -7.58 -21.97
C SER A 356 17.63 -6.69 -21.40
N TRP A 357 17.42 -6.11 -20.23
CA TRP A 357 18.43 -5.31 -19.56
C TRP A 357 19.69 -6.12 -19.18
N PHE A 358 19.53 -7.32 -18.60
CA PHE A 358 20.68 -8.17 -18.30
C PHE A 358 21.45 -8.56 -19.57
N GLU A 359 20.75 -8.92 -20.63
CA GLU A 359 21.34 -9.30 -21.92
C GLU A 359 22.01 -8.13 -22.65
N SER A 360 21.67 -6.89 -22.31
CA SER A 360 22.29 -5.67 -22.86
C SER A 360 23.57 -5.22 -22.15
N LEU A 361 23.93 -5.84 -21.00
CA LEU A 361 25.10 -5.42 -20.22
C LEU A 361 26.40 -5.72 -20.98
N THR A 362 27.07 -4.65 -21.42
CA THR A 362 28.33 -4.75 -22.16
C THR A 362 29.45 -5.33 -21.30
N GLY A 363 30.27 -6.21 -21.87
CA GLY A 363 31.35 -6.87 -21.17
C GLY A 363 30.92 -7.98 -20.19
N GLN A 364 29.63 -8.34 -20.18
CA GLN A 364 29.10 -9.42 -19.36
C GLN A 364 28.16 -10.28 -20.23
N GLU A 365 28.49 -11.56 -20.41
CA GLU A 365 27.65 -12.47 -21.19
C GLU A 365 26.51 -13.05 -20.34
N TRP A 366 25.43 -12.31 -20.20
CA TRP A 366 24.21 -12.81 -19.58
C TRP A 366 23.28 -13.47 -20.59
N THR A 367 22.66 -14.58 -20.19
CA THR A 367 21.61 -15.26 -20.95
C THR A 367 20.38 -15.46 -20.08
N GLY A 368 19.21 -15.10 -20.61
CA GLY A 368 17.91 -15.24 -19.92
C GLY A 368 17.05 -16.32 -20.55
N SER A 369 16.54 -17.24 -19.76
CA SER A 369 15.66 -18.33 -20.19
C SER A 369 14.39 -18.37 -19.36
N TRP A 370 13.23 -18.48 -20.04
CA TRP A 370 11.96 -18.77 -19.40
C TRP A 370 11.96 -20.24 -18.96
N THR A 371 11.60 -20.53 -17.71
CA THR A 371 11.73 -21.86 -17.15
C THR A 371 10.67 -22.11 -16.05
N THR A 372 10.73 -23.31 -15.48
CA THR A 372 9.96 -23.73 -14.30
C THR A 372 10.89 -24.41 -13.32
N ALA A 373 10.48 -24.48 -12.06
CA ALA A 373 11.17 -25.28 -11.06
C ALA A 373 10.57 -26.68 -10.93
N THR A 374 11.40 -27.67 -10.60
CA THR A 374 10.89 -29.00 -10.22
C THR A 374 10.24 -28.93 -8.81
N PRO A 375 9.42 -29.91 -8.42
CA PRO A 375 8.88 -29.96 -7.05
C PRO A 375 9.94 -29.98 -5.95
N LYS A 376 11.18 -30.38 -6.28
CA LYS A 376 12.33 -30.37 -5.37
C LYS A 376 13.10 -29.05 -5.37
N GLY A 377 12.65 -28.04 -6.13
CA GLY A 377 13.31 -26.73 -6.19
C GLY A 377 14.53 -26.66 -7.11
N VAL A 378 14.63 -27.54 -8.11
CA VAL A 378 15.71 -27.47 -9.12
C VAL A 378 15.21 -26.69 -10.33
N CYS A 379 15.93 -25.66 -10.74
CA CYS A 379 15.66 -24.92 -11.98
C CYS A 379 15.86 -25.82 -13.20
N ARG A 380 14.84 -25.90 -14.08
CA ARG A 380 14.93 -26.78 -15.27
C ARG A 380 15.85 -26.24 -16.37
N SER A 381 16.18 -24.94 -16.33
CA SER A 381 17.06 -24.33 -17.32
C SER A 381 18.55 -24.54 -16.98
N CYS A 382 18.95 -24.15 -15.77
CA CYS A 382 20.38 -24.17 -15.38
C CYS A 382 20.75 -25.32 -14.44
N GLY A 383 19.77 -26.08 -13.93
CA GLY A 383 20.00 -27.18 -12.99
C GLY A 383 20.37 -26.76 -11.58
N SER A 384 20.42 -25.46 -11.28
CA SER A 384 20.74 -24.98 -9.93
C SER A 384 19.59 -25.24 -8.97
N GLU A 385 19.91 -25.52 -7.72
CA GLU A 385 18.94 -25.60 -6.64
C GLU A 385 18.51 -24.20 -6.20
N LEU A 386 17.20 -24.01 -6.04
CA LEU A 386 16.60 -22.81 -5.46
C LEU A 386 16.77 -22.81 -3.94
N GLU A 387 16.75 -21.64 -3.32
CA GLU A 387 16.88 -21.51 -1.87
C GLU A 387 15.76 -22.31 -1.15
N SER A 388 16.12 -23.04 -0.10
CA SER A 388 15.13 -23.77 0.72
C SER A 388 14.14 -22.82 1.38
N ILE A 389 12.87 -23.24 1.45
CA ILE A 389 11.82 -22.53 2.22
C ILE A 389 12.03 -22.66 3.74
N GLN A 390 12.81 -23.65 4.19
CA GLN A 390 13.08 -23.90 5.60
C GLN A 390 14.00 -22.81 6.16
N LEU A 391 13.64 -22.24 7.31
CA LEU A 391 14.53 -21.37 8.05
C LEU A 391 15.60 -22.20 8.78
N THR A 392 16.82 -21.66 8.80
CA THR A 392 17.84 -22.21 9.72
C THR A 392 17.45 -21.91 11.19
N ALA A 393 18.09 -22.53 12.14
CA ALA A 393 17.84 -22.27 13.55
C ALA A 393 18.14 -20.80 13.92
N GLU A 394 19.19 -20.24 13.32
CA GLU A 394 19.60 -18.85 13.51
C GLU A 394 18.60 -17.88 12.88
N GLU A 395 18.19 -18.11 11.63
CA GLU A 395 17.16 -17.32 10.94
C GLU A 395 15.84 -17.33 11.73
N TYR A 396 15.46 -18.49 12.24
CA TYR A 396 14.24 -18.63 13.03
C TYR A 396 14.33 -17.87 14.36
N GLN A 397 15.46 -17.98 15.08
CA GLN A 397 15.64 -17.27 16.34
C GLN A 397 15.65 -15.75 16.12
N GLN A 398 16.36 -15.27 15.10
CA GLN A 398 16.36 -13.86 14.72
C GLN A 398 14.95 -13.34 14.44
N LEU A 399 14.18 -14.09 13.64
CA LEU A 399 12.79 -13.71 13.34
C LEU A 399 11.93 -13.69 14.59
N LYS A 400 12.03 -14.74 15.43
CA LYS A 400 11.27 -14.86 16.67
C LYS A 400 11.54 -13.66 17.59
N ASP A 401 12.80 -13.31 17.81
CA ASP A 401 13.17 -12.21 18.70
C ASP A 401 12.62 -10.87 18.17
N ARG A 402 12.72 -10.62 16.87
CA ARG A 402 12.19 -9.40 16.24
C ARG A 402 10.66 -9.35 16.30
N VAL A 403 9.97 -10.42 15.98
CA VAL A 403 8.50 -10.46 16.08
C VAL A 403 8.04 -10.26 17.52
N MET A 404 8.73 -10.86 18.50
CA MET A 404 8.38 -10.67 19.91
C MET A 404 8.56 -9.22 20.35
N THR A 405 9.66 -8.57 19.96
CA THR A 405 9.96 -7.19 20.37
C THR A 405 9.13 -6.17 19.59
N ASP A 406 9.10 -6.28 18.25
CA ASP A 406 8.57 -5.22 17.40
C ASP A 406 7.05 -5.35 17.19
N ILE A 407 6.50 -6.58 17.27
CA ILE A 407 5.09 -6.87 17.03
C ILE A 407 4.35 -7.17 18.34
N ILE A 408 4.83 -8.11 19.17
CA ILE A 408 4.08 -8.62 20.32
C ILE A 408 4.23 -7.73 21.56
N GLU A 409 5.38 -7.06 21.74
CA GLU A 409 5.68 -6.15 22.87
C GLU A 409 5.72 -4.68 22.43
N GLY A 410 5.46 -4.41 21.15
CA GLY A 410 5.40 -3.05 20.60
C GLY A 410 4.27 -2.21 21.21
N GLN A 411 4.46 -0.88 21.22
CA GLN A 411 3.51 0.06 21.85
C GLN A 411 2.11 0.04 21.23
N ASP A 412 1.97 -0.42 20.00
CA ASP A 412 0.71 -0.44 19.27
C ASP A 412 -0.20 -1.64 19.58
N VAL A 413 0.34 -2.66 20.27
CA VAL A 413 -0.40 -3.87 20.69
C VAL A 413 -1.64 -3.55 21.53
N PHE A 414 -1.56 -2.48 22.32
CA PHE A 414 -2.56 -2.16 23.32
C PHE A 414 -3.71 -1.26 22.81
N THR A 415 -3.78 -0.99 21.53
CA THR A 415 -4.91 -0.23 20.95
C THR A 415 -6.20 -1.06 20.84
N LYS A 416 -6.09 -2.40 20.76
CA LYS A 416 -7.23 -3.32 20.61
C LYS A 416 -7.16 -4.60 21.45
N THR A 417 -6.10 -4.77 22.26
CA THR A 417 -5.95 -5.90 23.17
C THR A 417 -5.50 -5.35 24.51
N THR A 418 -6.06 -5.88 25.62
CA THR A 418 -5.60 -5.47 26.93
C THR A 418 -4.30 -6.19 27.31
N PRO A 419 -3.37 -5.54 28.06
CA PRO A 419 -2.15 -6.18 28.56
C PRO A 419 -2.45 -7.45 29.35
N GLU A 420 -3.54 -7.45 30.12
CA GLU A 420 -3.95 -8.59 30.94
C GLU A 420 -4.40 -9.78 30.09
N GLU A 421 -5.08 -9.54 28.96
CA GLU A 421 -5.50 -10.62 28.07
C GLU A 421 -4.30 -11.27 27.38
N LEU A 422 -3.38 -10.44 26.87
CA LEU A 422 -2.14 -10.95 26.27
C LEU A 422 -1.31 -11.73 27.30
N GLN A 423 -1.19 -11.23 28.52
CA GLN A 423 -0.46 -11.92 29.58
C GLN A 423 -1.11 -13.24 29.97
N ARG A 424 -2.44 -13.30 30.10
CA ARG A 424 -3.19 -14.56 30.31
C ARG A 424 -2.91 -15.55 29.19
N PHE A 425 -2.90 -15.09 27.95
CA PHE A 425 -2.59 -15.95 26.80
C PHE A 425 -1.15 -16.46 26.84
N LYS A 426 -0.17 -15.57 27.06
CA LYS A 426 1.25 -15.98 27.21
C LYS A 426 1.42 -17.05 28.29
N LEU A 427 0.75 -16.91 29.43
CA LEU A 427 0.76 -17.90 30.49
C LEU A 427 0.05 -19.22 30.09
N PHE A 428 -1.06 -19.12 29.35
CA PHE A 428 -1.76 -20.29 28.83
C PHE A 428 -0.86 -21.09 27.90
N VAL A 429 -0.22 -20.45 26.92
CA VAL A 429 0.69 -21.11 25.97
C VAL A 429 1.87 -21.76 26.68
N LYS A 430 2.53 -21.05 27.63
CA LYS A 430 3.68 -21.56 28.39
C LYS A 430 3.37 -22.80 29.25
N ARG A 431 2.11 -22.99 29.65
CA ARG A 431 1.66 -24.14 30.46
C ARG A 431 1.32 -25.38 29.63
N LYS A 432 1.30 -25.24 28.31
CA LYS A 432 0.96 -26.33 27.38
C LYS A 432 2.23 -26.87 26.70
N PRO A 433 2.20 -28.15 26.26
CA PRO A 433 3.24 -28.63 25.34
C PRO A 433 3.29 -27.75 24.07
N ALA A 434 4.43 -27.76 23.40
CA ALA A 434 4.54 -27.09 22.11
C ALA A 434 3.47 -27.60 21.15
N PHE A 435 2.81 -26.69 20.45
CA PHE A 435 1.79 -27.03 19.47
C PHE A 435 2.44 -27.39 18.12
N ASP A 436 1.83 -28.34 17.43
CA ASP A 436 2.18 -28.66 16.04
C ASP A 436 1.48 -27.73 15.06
N VAL A 437 0.25 -27.30 15.41
CA VAL A 437 -0.55 -26.40 14.57
C VAL A 437 -1.37 -25.43 15.42
N VAL A 438 -1.36 -24.17 15.03
CA VAL A 438 -2.24 -23.13 15.56
C VAL A 438 -3.29 -22.78 14.51
N VAL A 439 -4.56 -22.86 14.85
CA VAL A 439 -5.69 -22.61 13.94
C VAL A 439 -6.32 -21.26 14.26
N ASP A 440 -6.36 -20.37 13.29
CA ASP A 440 -7.20 -19.17 13.31
C ASP A 440 -8.65 -19.59 13.08
N GLY A 441 -9.38 -19.79 14.17
CA GLY A 441 -10.71 -20.41 14.11
C GLY A 441 -11.74 -19.55 13.40
N LEU A 442 -11.65 -18.22 13.53
CA LEU A 442 -12.59 -17.32 12.87
C LEU A 442 -12.32 -17.25 11.36
N ASN A 443 -11.06 -17.15 10.96
CA ASN A 443 -10.65 -17.11 9.56
C ASN A 443 -11.01 -18.42 8.84
N VAL A 444 -10.73 -19.56 9.48
CA VAL A 444 -11.09 -20.89 8.96
C VAL A 444 -12.61 -21.03 8.79
N ALA A 445 -13.38 -20.67 9.81
CA ALA A 445 -14.84 -20.73 9.74
C ALA A 445 -15.41 -19.83 8.62
N ASN A 446 -14.85 -18.65 8.45
CA ASN A 446 -15.25 -17.69 7.42
C ASN A 446 -14.86 -18.13 5.98
N SER A 447 -14.05 -19.18 5.82
CA SER A 447 -13.76 -19.74 4.49
C SER A 447 -15.02 -20.28 3.81
N ASN A 448 -16.04 -20.65 4.58
CA ASN A 448 -17.37 -21.00 4.08
C ASN A 448 -18.27 -19.75 4.02
N LYS A 449 -18.81 -19.45 2.83
CA LYS A 449 -19.73 -18.32 2.63
C LYS A 449 -21.08 -18.52 3.36
N ASP A 450 -21.50 -19.79 3.57
CA ASP A 450 -22.70 -20.10 4.32
C ASP A 450 -22.44 -20.03 5.83
N LYS A 451 -23.00 -18.98 6.44
CA LYS A 451 -22.84 -18.74 7.89
C LYS A 451 -23.33 -19.92 8.75
N SER A 452 -24.32 -20.69 8.30
CA SER A 452 -24.83 -21.85 9.05
C SER A 452 -23.83 -23.01 9.14
N LYS A 453 -22.81 -23.01 8.30
CA LYS A 453 -21.78 -24.06 8.22
C LYS A 453 -20.44 -23.65 8.83
N GLN A 454 -20.35 -22.49 9.45
CA GLN A 454 -19.07 -21.96 9.95
C GLN A 454 -18.49 -22.85 11.06
N SER A 455 -19.26 -23.21 12.09
CA SER A 455 -18.81 -24.08 13.17
C SER A 455 -18.53 -25.52 12.70
N GLU A 456 -19.31 -26.05 11.73
CA GLU A 456 -19.06 -27.35 11.11
C GLU A 456 -17.73 -27.32 10.33
N THR A 457 -17.49 -26.29 9.54
CA THR A 457 -16.23 -26.12 8.80
C THR A 457 -15.02 -26.14 9.73
N LEU A 458 -15.08 -25.40 10.85
CA LEU A 458 -14.00 -25.39 11.84
C LEU A 458 -13.83 -26.79 12.48
N LEU A 459 -14.90 -27.45 12.86
CA LEU A 459 -14.85 -28.79 13.42
C LEU A 459 -14.20 -29.79 12.46
N LEU A 460 -14.55 -29.75 11.18
CA LEU A 460 -13.97 -30.64 10.17
C LEU A 460 -12.47 -30.44 10.00
N VAL A 461 -12.02 -29.16 10.00
CA VAL A 461 -10.58 -28.82 9.93
C VAL A 461 -9.85 -29.32 11.18
N VAL A 462 -10.39 -29.06 12.37
CA VAL A 462 -9.80 -29.55 13.64
C VAL A 462 -9.76 -31.07 13.69
N SER A 463 -10.84 -31.75 13.28
CA SER A 463 -10.88 -33.21 13.24
C SER A 463 -9.88 -33.82 12.24
N GLU A 464 -9.65 -33.18 11.09
CA GLU A 464 -8.60 -33.61 10.16
C GLU A 464 -7.22 -33.54 10.81
N LEU A 465 -6.91 -32.44 11.51
CA LEU A 465 -5.60 -32.23 12.13
C LEU A 465 -5.38 -33.11 13.36
N VAL A 466 -6.38 -33.24 14.24
CA VAL A 466 -6.27 -34.02 15.49
C VAL A 466 -6.51 -35.49 15.26
N ASP A 467 -7.69 -35.88 14.73
CA ASP A 467 -8.10 -37.29 14.69
C ASP A 467 -7.35 -38.07 13.62
N ARG A 468 -7.04 -37.45 12.47
CA ARG A 468 -6.40 -38.15 11.35
C ARG A 468 -4.91 -37.99 11.29
N GLN A 469 -4.40 -36.80 11.67
CA GLN A 469 -2.97 -36.53 11.61
C GLN A 469 -2.27 -36.64 12.97
N GLY A 470 -3.03 -36.75 14.07
CA GLY A 470 -2.50 -36.92 15.42
C GLY A 470 -1.77 -35.71 15.99
N LEU A 471 -2.08 -34.51 15.51
CA LEU A 471 -1.36 -33.30 15.84
C LEU A 471 -1.88 -32.65 17.13
N ASN A 472 -0.98 -32.00 17.89
CA ASN A 472 -1.32 -31.16 19.02
C ASN A 472 -1.76 -29.79 18.51
N VAL A 473 -3.04 -29.46 18.62
CA VAL A 473 -3.66 -28.31 18.00
C VAL A 473 -4.11 -27.28 19.03
N LEU A 474 -3.79 -26.01 18.78
CA LEU A 474 -4.40 -24.86 19.43
C LEU A 474 -5.38 -24.18 18.47
N VAL A 475 -6.61 -23.97 18.92
CA VAL A 475 -7.62 -23.18 18.22
C VAL A 475 -7.74 -21.80 18.89
N LEU A 476 -7.49 -20.76 18.12
CA LEU A 476 -7.76 -19.38 18.51
C LEU A 476 -9.15 -18.98 18.03
N GLY A 477 -9.92 -18.31 18.87
CA GLY A 477 -11.25 -17.84 18.51
C GLY A 477 -11.64 -16.62 19.32
N ARG A 478 -12.87 -16.16 19.14
CA ARG A 478 -13.45 -15.05 19.90
C ARG A 478 -14.60 -15.51 20.77
N LYS A 479 -14.80 -14.87 21.91
CA LYS A 479 -15.83 -15.24 22.91
C LYS A 479 -17.24 -15.38 22.32
N HIS A 480 -17.58 -14.61 21.27
CA HIS A 480 -18.89 -14.74 20.62
C HIS A 480 -19.09 -16.11 19.95
N MET A 481 -18.03 -16.83 19.56
CA MET A 481 -18.11 -18.16 18.96
C MET A 481 -18.64 -19.21 19.95
N LEU A 482 -18.52 -18.95 21.25
CA LEU A 482 -19.05 -19.81 22.30
C LEU A 482 -20.56 -19.61 22.54
N ARG A 483 -21.15 -18.54 21.99
CA ARG A 483 -22.58 -18.27 22.14
C ARG A 483 -23.34 -18.94 21.01
N PRO A 484 -24.34 -19.80 21.31
CA PRO A 484 -25.15 -20.43 20.29
C PRO A 484 -25.79 -19.40 19.34
N SER A 485 -25.63 -19.63 18.06
CA SER A 485 -26.15 -18.75 17.01
C SER A 485 -26.30 -19.53 15.70
N ARG A 486 -26.81 -18.88 14.65
CA ARG A 486 -26.87 -19.51 13.32
C ARG A 486 -25.50 -19.99 12.82
N SER A 487 -24.41 -19.29 13.18
CA SER A 487 -23.04 -19.62 12.76
C SER A 487 -22.33 -20.56 13.70
N TRP A 488 -22.70 -20.56 14.98
CA TRP A 488 -21.97 -21.26 16.05
C TRP A 488 -22.91 -22.25 16.76
N ASP A 489 -22.88 -23.50 16.27
CA ASP A 489 -23.60 -24.61 16.92
C ASP A 489 -22.86 -25.03 18.19
N ARG A 490 -23.63 -25.20 19.28
CA ARG A 490 -23.08 -25.52 20.59
C ARG A 490 -22.37 -26.89 20.62
N ASN A 491 -22.92 -27.88 19.92
CA ASN A 491 -22.36 -29.25 19.93
C ASN A 491 -21.04 -29.25 19.16
N ASN A 492 -20.98 -28.56 17.99
CA ASN A 492 -19.75 -28.43 17.22
C ASN A 492 -18.66 -27.74 18.04
N MET A 493 -18.98 -26.66 18.74
CA MET A 493 -18.02 -25.96 19.58
C MET A 493 -17.54 -26.78 20.78
N ASN A 494 -18.43 -27.55 21.41
CA ASN A 494 -18.05 -28.49 22.49
C ASN A 494 -17.10 -29.58 21.97
N LEU A 495 -17.37 -30.15 20.80
CA LEU A 495 -16.50 -31.15 20.18
C LEU A 495 -15.11 -30.56 19.84
N ILE A 496 -15.05 -29.34 19.35
CA ILE A 496 -13.78 -28.66 19.09
C ILE A 496 -12.98 -28.52 20.40
N GLN A 497 -13.62 -28.06 21.50
CA GLN A 497 -12.97 -27.92 22.80
C GLN A 497 -12.53 -29.25 23.44
N GLN A 498 -13.18 -30.35 23.10
CA GLN A 498 -12.76 -31.70 23.52
C GLN A 498 -11.55 -32.21 22.74
N LYS A 499 -11.45 -31.86 21.45
CA LYS A 499 -10.39 -32.36 20.56
C LYS A 499 -9.11 -31.54 20.63
N ALA A 500 -9.20 -30.23 20.80
CA ALA A 500 -8.07 -29.31 20.71
C ALA A 500 -7.99 -28.38 21.94
N HIS A 501 -6.80 -27.85 22.18
CA HIS A 501 -6.65 -26.73 23.09
C HIS A 501 -7.29 -25.49 22.49
N CYS A 502 -8.09 -24.75 23.28
CA CYS A 502 -8.79 -23.57 22.78
C CYS A 502 -8.50 -22.36 23.65
N PHE A 503 -8.31 -21.23 23.01
CA PHE A 503 -8.26 -19.91 23.67
C PHE A 503 -9.18 -18.94 22.93
N PHE A 504 -10.09 -18.29 23.68
CA PHE A 504 -11.07 -17.35 23.11
C PHE A 504 -10.79 -15.96 23.64
N THR A 505 -10.38 -15.07 22.71
CA THR A 505 -10.11 -13.65 22.99
C THR A 505 -11.41 -12.87 23.14
N ASP A 506 -11.31 -11.67 23.67
CA ASP A 506 -12.43 -10.72 23.69
C ASP A 506 -12.82 -10.35 22.24
N ASN A 507 -14.12 -10.02 22.02
CA ASN A 507 -14.62 -9.80 20.65
C ASN A 507 -14.01 -8.58 19.95
N ILE A 508 -13.43 -7.68 20.71
CA ILE A 508 -12.74 -6.47 20.21
C ILE A 508 -11.25 -6.72 19.94
N SER A 509 -10.69 -7.79 20.51
CA SER A 509 -9.27 -8.12 20.34
C SER A 509 -8.99 -8.66 18.95
N GLU A 510 -7.86 -8.29 18.37
CA GLU A 510 -7.34 -8.94 17.17
C GLU A 510 -6.65 -10.24 17.55
N ASP A 511 -6.86 -11.28 16.74
CA ASP A 511 -6.36 -12.62 16.97
C ASP A 511 -4.96 -12.87 16.39
N ASP A 512 -4.51 -12.05 15.44
CA ASP A 512 -3.23 -12.25 14.76
C ASP A 512 -1.99 -12.24 15.65
N PRO A 513 -1.81 -11.31 16.62
CA PRO A 513 -0.68 -11.36 17.53
C PRO A 513 -0.67 -12.62 18.41
N PHE A 514 -1.85 -13.14 18.77
CA PHE A 514 -1.97 -14.38 19.51
C PHE A 514 -1.53 -15.57 18.65
N LEU A 515 -1.91 -15.56 17.35
CA LEU A 515 -1.51 -16.56 16.37
C LEU A 515 0.02 -16.57 16.19
N LEU A 516 0.61 -15.39 15.96
CA LEU A 516 2.06 -15.22 15.81
C LEU A 516 2.80 -15.67 17.06
N TYR A 517 2.36 -15.21 18.23
CA TYR A 517 2.99 -15.60 19.50
C TYR A 517 2.96 -17.11 19.71
N ALA A 518 1.79 -17.75 19.60
CA ALA A 518 1.65 -19.18 19.85
C ALA A 518 2.48 -20.01 18.88
N THR A 519 2.48 -19.65 17.58
CA THR A 519 3.21 -20.38 16.55
C THR A 519 4.72 -20.25 16.77
N LEU A 520 5.24 -19.03 16.93
CA LEU A 520 6.67 -18.79 17.14
C LEU A 520 7.16 -19.27 18.51
N HIS A 521 6.32 -19.29 19.55
CA HIS A 521 6.69 -19.83 20.85
C HIS A 521 6.84 -21.35 20.82
N SER A 522 5.97 -22.03 20.06
CA SER A 522 5.97 -23.50 19.95
C SER A 522 7.19 -24.06 19.19
N GLY A 523 7.85 -23.28 18.34
CA GLY A 523 9.07 -23.71 17.65
C GLY A 523 8.97 -23.72 16.12
N ASN A 524 10.10 -23.97 15.44
CA ASN A 524 10.19 -23.93 13.98
C ASN A 524 9.40 -25.06 13.26
N HIS A 525 8.91 -26.05 13.99
CA HIS A 525 8.05 -27.10 13.44
C HIS A 525 6.57 -26.69 13.41
N CYS A 526 6.17 -25.71 14.24
CA CYS A 526 4.78 -25.33 14.41
C CYS A 526 4.26 -24.60 13.17
N ARG A 527 3.14 -25.07 12.64
CA ARG A 527 2.43 -24.48 11.50
C ARG A 527 1.20 -23.72 11.98
N PHE A 528 0.62 -22.90 11.11
CA PHE A 528 -0.65 -22.25 11.42
C PHE A 528 -1.62 -22.32 10.24
N VAL A 529 -2.92 -22.39 10.55
CA VAL A 529 -3.99 -22.43 9.56
C VAL A 529 -4.69 -21.09 9.52
N SER A 530 -4.48 -20.31 8.47
CA SER A 530 -5.16 -19.05 8.20
C SER A 530 -5.04 -18.70 6.71
N ARG A 531 -5.95 -17.86 6.20
CA ARG A 531 -5.87 -17.22 4.89
C ARG A 531 -5.37 -15.77 4.98
N ASP A 532 -5.03 -15.30 6.19
CA ASP A 532 -4.52 -13.94 6.36
C ASP A 532 -3.10 -13.84 5.78
N LEU A 533 -2.86 -12.76 5.05
CA LEU A 533 -1.55 -12.45 4.46
C LEU A 533 -0.63 -11.72 5.44
N MET A 534 -1.13 -11.35 6.62
CA MET A 534 -0.37 -10.66 7.67
C MET A 534 0.39 -9.43 7.16
N ARG A 535 -0.20 -8.69 6.21
CA ARG A 535 0.47 -7.54 5.54
C ARG A 535 0.77 -6.42 6.52
N ASP A 536 -0.14 -6.17 7.46
CA ASP A 536 0.00 -5.10 8.45
C ASP A 536 1.12 -5.41 9.44
N HIS A 537 1.29 -6.68 9.81
CA HIS A 537 2.38 -7.14 10.67
C HIS A 537 3.75 -6.98 10.01
N LYS A 538 3.84 -7.28 8.72
CA LYS A 538 5.05 -7.08 7.92
C LYS A 538 5.47 -5.61 7.85
N ALA A 539 4.48 -4.70 7.81
CA ALA A 539 4.75 -3.27 7.77
C ALA A 539 5.41 -2.74 9.05
N CYS A 540 5.22 -3.43 10.19
CA CYS A 540 5.81 -3.07 11.48
C CYS A 540 7.27 -3.51 11.63
N LEU A 541 7.77 -4.42 10.78
CA LEU A 541 9.14 -4.86 10.83
C LEU A 541 10.08 -3.77 10.27
N PRO A 542 11.23 -3.51 10.94
CA PRO A 542 12.02 -2.31 10.67
C PRO A 542 12.81 -2.38 9.35
N ASP A 543 13.29 -3.55 8.97
CA ASP A 543 14.21 -3.70 7.85
C ASP A 543 13.79 -4.79 6.86
N GLY A 544 14.35 -4.71 5.63
CA GLY A 544 14.04 -5.63 4.54
C GLY A 544 14.49 -7.07 4.80
N ALA A 545 15.57 -7.28 5.57
CA ALA A 545 16.05 -8.63 5.88
C ALA A 545 15.08 -9.34 6.82
N THR A 546 14.63 -8.67 7.88
CA THR A 546 13.62 -9.20 8.80
C THR A 546 12.28 -9.42 8.08
N LYS A 547 11.87 -8.50 7.20
CA LYS A 547 10.67 -8.69 6.35
C LYS A 547 10.81 -9.97 5.50
N ARG A 548 11.96 -10.17 4.86
CA ARG A 548 12.22 -11.38 4.07
C ARG A 548 12.12 -12.66 4.90
N LEU A 549 12.70 -12.68 6.10
CA LEU A 549 12.59 -13.83 7.02
C LEU A 549 11.14 -14.11 7.42
N PHE A 550 10.38 -13.06 7.70
CA PHE A 550 8.94 -13.20 8.02
C PHE A 550 8.15 -13.79 6.84
N PHE A 551 8.40 -13.33 5.62
CA PHE A 551 7.78 -13.88 4.42
C PHE A 551 8.15 -15.36 4.19
N LYS A 552 9.45 -15.68 4.35
CA LYS A 552 9.95 -17.05 4.24
C LYS A 552 9.27 -17.97 5.27
N TRP A 553 9.23 -17.52 6.52
CA TRP A 553 8.53 -18.24 7.59
C TRP A 553 7.05 -18.42 7.29
N GLN A 554 6.36 -17.37 6.90
CA GLN A 554 4.93 -17.43 6.60
C GLN A 554 4.64 -18.46 5.51
N ARG A 555 5.35 -18.44 4.39
CA ARG A 555 5.17 -19.39 3.29
C ARG A 555 5.50 -20.83 3.69
N GLY A 556 6.50 -21.02 4.54
CA GLY A 556 6.94 -22.34 5.00
C GLY A 556 6.05 -22.95 6.09
N HIS A 557 5.22 -22.14 6.77
CA HIS A 557 4.45 -22.60 7.94
C HIS A 557 2.93 -22.38 7.81
N GLN A 558 2.47 -21.59 6.83
CA GLN A 558 1.04 -21.32 6.63
C GLN A 558 0.38 -22.45 5.87
N LEU A 559 -0.64 -23.04 6.49
CA LEU A 559 -1.54 -24.01 5.88
C LEU A 559 -2.81 -23.31 5.42
N VAL A 560 -3.08 -23.37 4.14
CA VAL A 560 -4.30 -22.81 3.54
C VAL A 560 -5.22 -23.96 3.17
N VAL A 561 -6.47 -23.90 3.63
CA VAL A 561 -7.47 -24.91 3.28
C VAL A 561 -7.77 -24.84 1.79
N ASP A 562 -7.60 -25.97 1.10
CA ASP A 562 -7.83 -26.10 -0.34
C ASP A 562 -9.28 -26.44 -0.64
N GLY A 563 -9.92 -25.64 -1.46
CA GLY A 563 -11.30 -25.82 -1.90
C GLY A 563 -12.34 -25.65 -0.78
N HIS A 564 -13.50 -26.30 -0.97
CA HIS A 564 -14.61 -26.23 -0.04
C HIS A 564 -14.57 -27.40 0.95
N VAL A 565 -14.66 -27.08 2.25
CA VAL A 565 -14.81 -28.07 3.33
C VAL A 565 -16.25 -28.55 3.36
N THR A 566 -16.45 -29.87 3.20
CA THR A 566 -17.76 -30.52 3.25
C THR A 566 -17.72 -31.78 4.10
N ALA A 567 -18.79 -32.02 4.85
CA ALA A 567 -18.93 -33.27 5.63
C ALA A 567 -18.73 -34.51 4.75
N GLY A 568 -18.07 -35.50 5.30
CA GLY A 568 -17.79 -36.76 4.60
C GLY A 568 -16.63 -36.73 3.61
N ARG A 569 -16.03 -35.57 3.34
CA ARG A 569 -14.82 -35.42 2.52
C ARG A 569 -13.61 -35.08 3.38
N ARG A 570 -12.44 -35.56 2.94
CA ARG A 570 -11.16 -35.23 3.58
C ARG A 570 -10.86 -33.76 3.37
N VAL A 571 -10.49 -33.06 4.43
CA VAL A 571 -9.97 -31.66 4.33
C VAL A 571 -8.57 -31.72 3.70
N ARG A 572 -8.36 -30.90 2.70
CA ARG A 572 -7.05 -30.76 2.03
C ARG A 572 -6.46 -29.40 2.35
N PHE A 573 -5.14 -29.34 2.41
CA PHE A 573 -4.38 -28.10 2.52
C PHE A 573 -3.54 -27.93 1.28
N GLN A 574 -3.31 -26.69 0.87
CA GLN A 574 -2.37 -26.39 -0.20
C GLN A 574 -0.98 -26.89 0.19
N SER A 575 -0.25 -27.46 -0.77
CA SER A 575 1.10 -27.97 -0.53
C SER A 575 2.07 -26.81 -0.34
N ILE A 576 2.89 -26.88 0.71
CA ILE A 576 4.00 -25.95 0.92
C ILE A 576 5.15 -26.42 0.02
N PRO A 577 5.72 -25.53 -0.84
CA PRO A 577 6.86 -25.89 -1.67
C PRO A 577 8.11 -26.13 -0.82
N SER A 578 9.04 -26.94 -1.32
CA SER A 578 10.31 -27.20 -0.64
C SER A 578 11.32 -26.04 -0.76
N TYR A 579 11.08 -25.10 -1.68
CA TYR A 579 11.94 -23.98 -2.01
C TYR A 579 11.22 -22.65 -1.85
N ASP A 580 11.97 -21.59 -1.64
CA ASP A 580 11.45 -20.23 -1.52
C ASP A 580 11.06 -19.68 -2.90
N THR A 581 9.94 -18.99 -2.97
CA THR A 581 9.34 -18.48 -4.21
C THR A 581 9.52 -16.98 -4.38
N ILE A 582 10.62 -16.43 -3.92
CA ILE A 582 10.99 -15.02 -4.11
C ILE A 582 12.08 -14.88 -5.17
N VAL A 583 12.41 -13.65 -5.55
CA VAL A 583 13.59 -13.36 -6.35
C VAL A 583 14.84 -13.87 -5.63
N GLN A 584 15.67 -14.66 -6.31
CA GLN A 584 16.84 -15.32 -5.75
C GLN A 584 18.07 -15.02 -6.58
N THR A 585 19.25 -15.01 -5.93
CA THR A 585 20.55 -14.87 -6.60
C THR A 585 21.57 -15.79 -5.95
N SER A 586 22.44 -16.37 -6.78
CA SER A 586 23.53 -17.22 -6.33
C SER A 586 24.86 -16.55 -6.68
N GLY A 587 25.45 -15.89 -5.66
CA GLY A 587 26.79 -15.29 -5.76
C GLY A 587 26.97 -14.25 -6.87
N GLY A 588 25.90 -13.57 -7.32
CA GLY A 588 25.94 -12.62 -8.41
C GLY A 588 26.16 -13.23 -9.81
N LYS A 589 26.21 -14.56 -9.93
CA LYS A 589 26.40 -15.28 -11.18
C LYS A 589 25.10 -15.74 -11.83
N SER A 590 24.04 -15.85 -11.04
CA SER A 590 22.71 -16.20 -11.53
C SER A 590 21.61 -15.51 -10.75
N TRP A 591 20.48 -15.28 -11.43
CA TRP A 591 19.24 -14.80 -10.82
C TRP A 591 18.10 -15.71 -11.25
N HIS A 592 17.21 -15.99 -10.30
CA HIS A 592 15.97 -16.70 -10.54
C HIS A 592 14.83 -15.82 -10.09
N ILE A 593 14.01 -15.36 -11.02
CA ILE A 593 12.95 -14.39 -10.78
C ILE A 593 11.61 -15.05 -11.07
N PRO A 594 10.80 -15.33 -10.03
CA PRO A 594 9.44 -15.82 -10.24
C PRO A 594 8.58 -14.70 -10.79
N TYR A 595 7.72 -14.97 -11.78
CA TYR A 595 6.86 -13.95 -12.36
C TYR A 595 5.44 -14.47 -12.56
N ASP A 596 4.48 -13.52 -12.62
CA ASP A 596 3.08 -13.78 -12.87
C ASP A 596 2.76 -13.52 -14.35
N GLU A 597 1.98 -14.42 -14.97
CA GLU A 597 1.51 -14.25 -16.35
C GLU A 597 0.29 -13.34 -16.42
N THR A 598 -0.52 -13.28 -15.37
CA THR A 598 -1.76 -12.50 -15.27
C THR A 598 -1.80 -11.64 -14.02
N GLU A 599 -2.64 -10.60 -14.04
CA GLU A 599 -2.87 -9.73 -12.88
C GLU A 599 -3.74 -10.39 -11.78
N ASP A 600 -4.44 -11.47 -12.11
CA ASP A 600 -5.47 -12.10 -11.26
C ASP A 600 -4.93 -13.24 -10.38
N ARG A 601 -3.64 -13.26 -10.06
CA ARG A 601 -3.08 -14.29 -9.21
C ARG A 601 -3.68 -14.25 -7.79
N SER A 602 -4.14 -15.42 -7.30
CA SER A 602 -4.40 -15.58 -5.89
C SER A 602 -3.11 -15.42 -5.09
N THR A 603 -3.17 -14.62 -4.04
CA THR A 603 -2.00 -14.34 -3.18
C THR A 603 -1.43 -15.57 -2.46
N TYR A 604 -2.19 -16.69 -2.46
CA TYR A 604 -1.77 -17.97 -1.90
C TYR A 604 -1.14 -18.91 -2.92
N GLU A 605 -1.29 -18.61 -4.20
CA GLU A 605 -0.70 -19.44 -5.26
C GLU A 605 0.80 -19.17 -5.39
N VAL A 606 1.53 -20.25 -5.61
CA VAL A 606 2.98 -20.17 -5.86
C VAL A 606 3.19 -19.86 -7.35
N PRO A 607 4.04 -18.89 -7.71
CA PRO A 607 4.41 -18.67 -9.10
C PRO A 607 4.94 -19.95 -9.76
N GLN A 608 4.39 -20.29 -10.92
CA GLN A 608 4.81 -21.49 -11.67
C GLN A 608 5.94 -21.19 -12.66
N HIS A 609 6.02 -19.93 -13.09
CA HIS A 609 6.93 -19.47 -14.13
C HIS A 609 8.10 -18.68 -13.53
N TRP A 610 9.28 -18.92 -14.11
CA TRP A 610 10.53 -18.33 -13.64
C TRP A 610 11.34 -17.79 -14.81
N LEU A 611 11.96 -16.65 -14.62
CA LEU A 611 13.04 -16.16 -15.46
C LEU A 611 14.37 -16.60 -14.81
N CYS A 612 15.14 -17.39 -15.53
CA CYS A 612 16.48 -17.81 -15.14
C CYS A 612 17.50 -17.00 -15.93
N LEU A 613 18.32 -16.24 -15.23
CA LEU A 613 19.40 -15.42 -15.80
C LEU A 613 20.72 -15.99 -15.33
N ASN A 614 21.59 -16.34 -16.27
CA ASN A 614 22.91 -16.88 -15.98
C ASN A 614 23.98 -16.07 -16.70
N LYS A 615 25.05 -15.77 -15.98
CA LYS A 615 26.26 -15.20 -16.53
C LYS A 615 27.13 -16.34 -17.05
N LYS A 616 27.48 -16.30 -18.32
CA LYS A 616 28.51 -17.24 -18.85
C LYS A 616 29.85 -16.94 -18.22
N LEU A 617 30.54 -17.97 -17.80
CA LEU A 617 31.89 -17.89 -17.20
C LEU A 617 32.95 -17.69 -18.29
#